data_35e73033096d96735394349f98613a26
#
_entry.id   35e73033096d96735394349f98613a26
#
_cell.length_a   1.000
_cell.length_b   1.000
_cell.length_c   1.000
_cell.angle_alpha   90.00
_cell.angle_beta   90.00
_cell.angle_gamma   90.00
#
_symmetry.space_group_name_H-M   'P 1'
#
loop_
_entity.id
_entity.type
_entity.pdbx_description
1 polymer ?
#
loop_
_entity_poly.entity_id
_entity_poly.type
_entity_poly.pdbx_seq_one_letter_code
_entity_poly.pdbx_strand_id
1 'polypeptide(L)'
;IVIIVSVIIFQASQALYSGFLVYFFTYGIKDLNLYATFVAIGTVTQVAALILFPRISKVVGRKNVYTIACILTVLGFGGMFIVSGMGNSILLCLAGIAYNLGVGLINAATTVMISNAVDYGEYKLGKRSESIIFSAQTFIVKFSTAFSGLIIGFGLSLIKYVPNATQTASTIFGMKVIMFLIPAVLMVICAVVYSKYYK
;
A
#
# COMPACT_ATOMS: atom_id res chain seq x y z
N ILE A 1 -7.62 2.72 18.56
CA ILE A 1 -6.15 2.77 18.50
C ILE A 1 -5.61 1.80 17.43
N VAL A 2 -6.00 0.50 17.45
CA VAL A 2 -5.50 -0.54 16.50
C VAL A 2 -5.74 -0.15 15.04
N ILE A 3 -6.94 0.34 14.70
CA ILE A 3 -7.28 0.79 13.34
C ILE A 3 -6.34 1.93 12.91
N ILE A 4 -6.14 2.92 13.78
CA ILE A 4 -5.28 4.08 13.48
C ILE A 4 -3.84 3.63 13.20
N VAL A 5 -3.27 2.77 14.05
CA VAL A 5 -1.91 2.24 13.87
C VAL A 5 -1.81 1.45 12.55
N SER A 6 -2.80 0.61 12.25
CA SER A 6 -2.83 -0.16 11.00
C SER A 6 -2.92 0.76 9.77
N VAL A 7 -3.71 1.83 9.84
CA VAL A 7 -3.81 2.84 8.76
C VAL A 7 -2.49 3.58 8.56
N ILE A 8 -1.80 3.96 9.64
CA ILE A 8 -0.49 4.63 9.54
C ILE A 8 0.52 3.72 8.85
N ILE A 9 0.63 2.47 9.26
CA ILE A 9 1.58 1.50 8.69
C ILE A 9 1.25 1.26 7.21
N PHE A 10 -0.03 1.07 6.88
CA PHE A 10 -0.48 0.87 5.51
C PHE A 10 -0.17 2.09 4.62
N GLN A 11 -0.48 3.30 5.09
CA GLN A 11 -0.22 4.53 4.33
C GLN A 11 1.27 4.79 4.13
N ALA A 12 2.09 4.51 5.14
CA ALA A 12 3.55 4.61 5.01
C ALA A 12 4.08 3.61 3.96
N SER A 13 3.59 2.36 3.96
CA SER A 13 3.92 1.35 2.96
C SER A 13 3.54 1.80 1.54
N GLN A 14 2.31 2.30 1.38
CA GLN A 14 1.80 2.81 0.10
C GLN A 14 2.63 3.98 -0.44
N ALA A 15 2.96 4.91 0.43
CA ALA A 15 3.67 6.12 0.04
C ALA A 15 5.12 5.82 -0.36
N LEU A 16 5.81 4.89 0.31
CA LEU A 16 7.13 4.41 -0.10
C LEU A 16 7.08 3.76 -1.49
N TYR A 17 6.13 2.86 -1.70
CA TYR A 17 5.95 2.20 -2.99
C TYR A 17 5.68 3.20 -4.12
N SER A 18 4.68 4.07 -3.96
CA SER A 18 4.29 5.02 -5.00
C SER A 18 5.40 6.05 -5.32
N GLY A 19 6.15 6.45 -4.30
CA GLY A 19 7.24 7.41 -4.47
C GLY A 19 8.43 6.87 -5.25
N PHE A 20 8.76 5.58 -5.10
CA PHE A 20 9.84 4.95 -5.85
C PHE A 20 9.40 4.40 -7.21
N LEU A 21 8.09 4.28 -7.47
CA LEU A 21 7.56 3.61 -8.66
C LEU A 21 8.08 4.22 -9.96
N VAL A 22 8.03 5.55 -10.09
CA VAL A 22 8.52 6.25 -11.28
C VAL A 22 10.02 6.03 -11.49
N TYR A 23 10.83 6.14 -10.42
CA TYR A 23 12.27 5.92 -10.49
C TYR A 23 12.60 4.49 -10.94
N PHE A 24 11.87 3.52 -10.41
CA PHE A 24 12.07 2.12 -10.76
C PHE A 24 11.75 1.83 -12.24
N PHE A 25 10.65 2.36 -12.77
CA PHE A 25 10.31 2.19 -14.19
C PHE A 25 11.24 2.97 -15.11
N THR A 26 11.69 4.17 -14.71
CA THR A 26 12.61 4.99 -15.51
C THR A 26 14.01 4.39 -15.57
N TYR A 27 14.57 3.95 -14.46
CA TYR A 27 15.97 3.55 -14.35
C TYR A 27 16.19 2.04 -14.24
N GLY A 28 15.23 1.33 -13.65
CA GLY A 28 15.31 -0.12 -13.46
C GLY A 28 14.81 -0.90 -14.67
N ILE A 29 13.60 -0.58 -15.15
CA ILE A 29 12.98 -1.26 -16.31
C ILE A 29 13.30 -0.54 -17.61
N LYS A 30 13.47 0.79 -17.57
CA LYS A 30 13.74 1.68 -18.74
C LYS A 30 12.59 1.70 -19.75
N ASP A 31 11.36 1.54 -19.28
CA ASP A 31 10.14 1.57 -20.10
C ASP A 31 9.02 2.37 -19.39
N LEU A 32 8.82 3.62 -19.83
CA LEU A 32 7.77 4.49 -19.33
C LEU A 32 6.39 4.15 -19.89
N ASN A 33 6.29 3.49 -21.05
CA ASN A 33 5.01 3.02 -21.58
C ASN A 33 4.47 1.87 -20.72
N LEU A 34 5.37 0.98 -20.28
CA LEU A 34 5.02 -0.07 -19.34
C LEU A 34 4.59 0.51 -17.99
N TYR A 35 5.20 1.61 -17.52
CA TYR A 35 4.74 2.32 -16.32
C TYR A 35 3.29 2.78 -16.44
N ALA A 36 2.95 3.47 -17.54
CA ALA A 36 1.59 3.95 -17.76
C ALA A 36 0.57 2.80 -17.78
N THR A 37 0.89 1.72 -18.49
CA THR A 37 0.06 0.51 -18.57
C THR A 37 -0.09 -0.15 -17.19
N PHE A 38 1.00 -0.26 -16.44
CA PHE A 38 1.01 -0.86 -15.10
C PHE A 38 0.13 -0.07 -14.13
N VAL A 39 0.22 1.26 -14.14
CA VAL A 39 -0.62 2.14 -13.30
C VAL A 39 -2.09 2.05 -13.71
N ALA A 40 -2.39 2.03 -15.01
CA ALA A 40 -3.75 1.90 -15.51
C ALA A 40 -4.39 0.57 -15.07
N ILE A 41 -3.70 -0.56 -15.27
CA ILE A 41 -4.15 -1.88 -14.81
C ILE A 41 -4.36 -1.87 -13.28
N GLY A 42 -3.42 -1.28 -12.54
CA GLY A 42 -3.51 -1.14 -11.09
C GLY A 42 -4.75 -0.38 -10.64
N THR A 43 -5.05 0.75 -11.28
CA THR A 43 -6.23 1.57 -10.96
C THR A 43 -7.54 0.81 -11.23
N VAL A 44 -7.66 0.16 -12.38
CA VAL A 44 -8.82 -0.68 -12.72
C VAL A 44 -9.00 -1.80 -11.69
N THR A 45 -7.90 -2.43 -11.30
CA THR A 45 -7.89 -3.50 -10.29
C THR A 45 -8.36 -2.99 -8.92
N GLN A 46 -7.92 -1.81 -8.50
CA GLN A 46 -8.38 -1.20 -7.23
C GLN A 46 -9.87 -0.90 -7.26
N VAL A 47 -10.39 -0.34 -8.36
CA VAL A 47 -11.81 -0.08 -8.53
C VAL A 47 -12.62 -1.38 -8.48
N ALA A 48 -12.15 -2.43 -9.17
CA ALA A 48 -12.79 -3.74 -9.11
C ALA A 48 -12.81 -4.31 -7.68
N ALA A 49 -11.72 -4.17 -6.92
CA ALA A 49 -11.65 -4.58 -5.53
C ALA A 49 -12.67 -3.83 -4.64
N LEU A 50 -12.84 -2.52 -4.84
CA LEU A 50 -13.85 -1.71 -4.14
C LEU A 50 -15.27 -2.21 -4.42
N ILE A 51 -15.59 -2.52 -5.67
CA ILE A 51 -16.91 -3.02 -6.09
C ILE A 51 -17.17 -4.43 -5.50
N LEU A 52 -16.14 -5.28 -5.46
CA LEU A 52 -16.24 -6.64 -4.94
C LEU A 52 -16.26 -6.72 -3.41
N PHE A 53 -15.73 -5.71 -2.71
CA PHE A 53 -15.61 -5.70 -1.26
C PHE A 53 -16.91 -6.02 -0.52
N PRO A 54 -18.09 -5.46 -0.83
CA PRO A 54 -19.33 -5.77 -0.11
C PRO A 54 -19.73 -7.24 -0.23
N ARG A 55 -19.47 -7.87 -1.37
CA ARG A 55 -19.76 -9.30 -1.59
C ARG A 55 -18.80 -10.18 -0.80
N ILE A 56 -17.50 -9.90 -0.88
CA ILE A 56 -16.46 -10.65 -0.17
C ILE A 56 -16.64 -10.52 1.34
N SER A 57 -16.92 -9.31 1.85
CA SER A 57 -17.09 -9.05 3.28
C SER A 57 -18.31 -9.74 3.90
N LYS A 58 -19.36 -10.00 3.11
CA LYS A 58 -20.53 -10.77 3.56
C LYS A 58 -20.20 -12.25 3.76
N VAL A 59 -19.33 -12.83 2.91
CA VAL A 59 -19.00 -14.26 2.95
C VAL A 59 -17.91 -14.55 3.97
N VAL A 60 -16.85 -13.75 3.99
CA VAL A 60 -15.63 -14.02 4.77
C VAL A 60 -15.60 -13.27 6.09
N GLY A 61 -16.42 -12.23 6.23
CA GLY A 61 -16.41 -11.33 7.37
C GLY A 61 -15.37 -10.22 7.25
N ARG A 62 -15.73 -9.02 7.76
CA ARG A 62 -14.92 -7.78 7.61
C ARG A 62 -13.50 -7.91 8.13
N LYS A 63 -13.32 -8.56 9.28
CA LYS A 63 -11.99 -8.78 9.89
C LYS A 63 -11.08 -9.62 9.00
N ASN A 64 -11.62 -10.73 8.51
CA ASN A 64 -10.85 -11.66 7.69
C ASN A 64 -10.51 -11.08 6.31
N VAL A 65 -11.42 -10.26 5.73
CA VAL A 65 -11.12 -9.55 4.46
C VAL A 65 -9.92 -8.65 4.60
N TYR A 66 -9.79 -7.89 5.70
CA TYR A 66 -8.63 -7.04 5.93
C TYR A 66 -7.33 -7.85 6.01
N THR A 67 -7.36 -8.96 6.75
CA THR A 67 -6.19 -9.86 6.87
C THR A 67 -5.79 -10.48 5.53
N ILE A 68 -6.78 -10.97 4.77
CA ILE A 68 -6.55 -11.52 3.41
C ILE A 68 -5.99 -10.44 2.48
N ALA A 69 -6.50 -9.22 2.56
CA ALA A 69 -6.03 -8.11 1.76
C ALA A 69 -4.57 -7.74 2.09
N CYS A 70 -4.19 -7.76 3.38
CA CYS A 70 -2.79 -7.60 3.77
C CYS A 70 -1.89 -8.71 3.20
N ILE A 71 -2.33 -9.97 3.25
CA ILE A 71 -1.59 -11.10 2.68
C ILE A 71 -1.43 -10.93 1.16
N LEU A 72 -2.51 -10.57 0.45
CA LEU A 72 -2.45 -10.29 -1.00
C LEU A 72 -1.45 -9.17 -1.33
N THR A 73 -1.44 -8.10 -0.53
CA THR A 73 -0.50 -6.99 -0.71
C THR A 73 0.94 -7.46 -0.50
N VAL A 74 1.21 -8.28 0.52
CA VAL A 74 2.55 -8.86 0.77
C VAL A 74 2.98 -9.78 -0.36
N LEU A 75 2.09 -10.65 -0.85
CA LEU A 75 2.36 -11.53 -1.99
C LEU A 75 2.62 -10.72 -3.26
N GLY A 76 1.87 -9.63 -3.48
CA GLY A 76 2.09 -8.71 -4.59
C GLY A 76 3.47 -8.05 -4.52
N PHE A 77 3.89 -7.53 -3.36
CA PHE A 77 5.22 -6.97 -3.18
C PHE A 77 6.33 -8.01 -3.38
N GLY A 78 6.19 -9.19 -2.78
CA GLY A 78 7.15 -10.29 -2.95
C GLY A 78 7.26 -10.74 -4.41
N GLY A 79 6.12 -10.89 -5.09
CA GLY A 79 6.05 -11.22 -6.51
C GLY A 79 6.75 -10.17 -7.37
N MET A 80 6.46 -8.88 -7.16
CA MET A 80 7.11 -7.78 -7.89
C MET A 80 8.63 -7.74 -7.62
N PHE A 81 9.07 -7.99 -6.39
CA PHE A 81 10.49 -8.04 -6.05
C PHE A 81 11.22 -9.13 -6.83
N ILE A 82 10.69 -10.35 -6.88
CA ILE A 82 11.27 -11.49 -7.58
C ILE A 82 11.25 -11.27 -9.09
N VAL A 83 10.07 -10.95 -9.64
CA VAL A 83 9.85 -10.84 -11.09
C VAL A 83 10.58 -9.64 -11.70
N SER A 84 10.78 -8.57 -10.93
CA SER A 84 11.51 -7.38 -11.41
C SER A 84 12.96 -7.66 -11.83
N GLY A 85 13.52 -8.81 -11.43
CA GLY A 85 14.82 -9.29 -11.89
C GLY A 85 14.79 -10.13 -13.18
N MET A 86 13.60 -10.64 -13.54
CA MET A 86 13.44 -11.59 -14.67
C MET A 86 13.17 -10.91 -16.00
N GLY A 87 12.91 -9.60 -16.03
CA GLY A 87 12.60 -8.85 -17.26
C GLY A 87 11.27 -9.23 -17.92
N ASN A 88 10.38 -9.92 -17.21
CA ASN A 88 9.09 -10.35 -17.74
C ASN A 88 7.98 -9.38 -17.30
N SER A 89 7.54 -8.52 -18.23
CA SER A 89 6.53 -7.49 -18.00
C SER A 89 5.16 -8.06 -17.64
N ILE A 90 4.79 -9.22 -18.19
CA ILE A 90 3.49 -9.84 -17.93
C ILE A 90 3.41 -10.32 -16.47
N LEU A 91 4.44 -11.02 -16.01
CA LEU A 91 4.50 -11.48 -14.62
C LEU A 91 4.54 -10.30 -13.64
N LEU A 92 5.21 -9.20 -14.02
CA LEU A 92 5.23 -7.97 -13.22
C LEU A 92 3.82 -7.38 -13.09
N CYS A 93 3.06 -7.31 -14.17
CA CYS A 93 1.67 -6.85 -14.15
C CYS A 93 0.77 -7.77 -13.31
N LEU A 94 0.94 -9.09 -13.40
CA LEU A 94 0.18 -10.03 -12.57
C LEU A 94 0.46 -9.86 -11.07
N ALA A 95 1.73 -9.69 -10.69
CA ALA A 95 2.08 -9.38 -9.31
C ALA A 95 1.52 -8.02 -8.88
N GLY A 96 1.52 -7.03 -9.77
CA GLY A 96 0.89 -5.73 -9.58
C GLY A 96 -0.62 -5.81 -9.39
N ILE A 97 -1.32 -6.70 -10.10
CA ILE A 97 -2.75 -6.97 -9.91
C ILE A 97 -3.01 -7.51 -8.50
N ALA A 98 -2.25 -8.51 -8.04
CA ALA A 98 -2.40 -9.06 -6.69
C ALA A 98 -2.21 -7.98 -5.62
N TYR A 99 -1.18 -7.14 -5.78
CA TYR A 99 -0.93 -5.99 -4.91
C TYR A 99 -2.11 -5.01 -4.90
N ASN A 100 -2.56 -4.57 -6.08
CA ASN A 100 -3.63 -3.57 -6.20
C ASN A 100 -5.00 -4.07 -5.72
N LEU A 101 -5.30 -5.37 -5.89
CA LEU A 101 -6.46 -6.01 -5.26
C LEU A 101 -6.40 -5.90 -3.74
N GLY A 102 -5.27 -6.25 -3.14
CA GLY A 102 -5.06 -6.11 -1.71
C GLY A 102 -5.26 -4.68 -1.22
N VAL A 103 -4.63 -3.72 -1.89
CA VAL A 103 -4.75 -2.28 -1.59
C VAL A 103 -6.20 -1.80 -1.68
N GLY A 104 -6.92 -2.15 -2.72
CA GLY A 104 -8.33 -1.77 -2.90
C GLY A 104 -9.22 -2.33 -1.77
N LEU A 105 -9.02 -3.59 -1.40
CA LEU A 105 -9.75 -4.22 -0.29
C LEU A 105 -9.42 -3.58 1.06
N ILE A 106 -8.15 -3.22 1.33
CA ILE A 106 -7.74 -2.53 2.56
C ILE A 106 -8.40 -1.16 2.65
N ASN A 107 -8.40 -0.38 1.56
CA ASN A 107 -9.03 0.93 1.52
C ASN A 107 -10.53 0.85 1.79
N ALA A 108 -11.24 -0.10 1.16
CA ALA A 108 -12.65 -0.35 1.41
C ALA A 108 -12.92 -0.75 2.87
N ALA A 109 -12.15 -1.72 3.39
CA ALA A 109 -12.29 -2.19 4.75
C ALA A 109 -12.03 -1.08 5.77
N THR A 110 -10.98 -0.29 5.57
CA THR A 110 -10.61 0.84 6.45
C THR A 110 -11.73 1.88 6.51
N THR A 111 -12.30 2.26 5.36
CA THR A 111 -13.42 3.22 5.32
C THR A 111 -14.62 2.73 6.12
N VAL A 112 -15.00 1.46 5.95
CA VAL A 112 -16.13 0.86 6.70
C VAL A 112 -15.81 0.76 8.19
N MET A 113 -14.58 0.41 8.58
CA MET A 113 -14.18 0.33 9.98
C MET A 113 -14.18 1.68 10.67
N ILE A 114 -13.77 2.73 9.96
CA ILE A 114 -13.80 4.11 10.46
C ILE A 114 -15.25 4.56 10.68
N SER A 115 -16.15 4.29 9.72
CA SER A 115 -17.58 4.59 9.89
C SER A 115 -18.17 3.86 11.09
N ASN A 116 -17.88 2.56 11.26
CA ASN A 116 -18.33 1.81 12.44
C ASN A 116 -17.78 2.37 13.75
N ALA A 117 -16.54 2.91 13.74
CA ALA A 117 -15.97 3.54 14.94
C ALA A 117 -16.67 4.86 15.29
N VAL A 118 -17.15 5.61 14.30
CA VAL A 118 -17.99 6.80 14.51
C VAL A 118 -19.31 6.41 15.16
N ASP A 119 -20.01 5.42 14.58
CA ASP A 119 -21.31 4.95 15.07
C ASP A 119 -21.22 4.38 16.51
N TYR A 120 -20.15 3.61 16.79
CA TYR A 120 -19.89 3.11 18.13
C TYR A 120 -19.58 4.24 19.13
N GLY A 121 -18.84 5.26 18.70
CA GLY A 121 -18.56 6.46 19.50
C GLY A 121 -19.85 7.22 19.84
N GLU A 122 -20.75 7.38 18.88
CA GLU A 122 -22.05 8.02 19.07
C GLU A 122 -22.91 7.24 20.08
N TYR A 123 -22.98 5.92 19.91
CA TYR A 123 -23.71 5.05 20.84
C TYR A 123 -23.20 5.15 22.28
N LYS A 124 -21.87 5.17 22.48
CA LYS A 124 -21.26 5.13 23.81
C LYS A 124 -21.16 6.49 24.49
N LEU A 125 -20.97 7.57 23.73
CA LEU A 125 -20.68 8.92 24.25
C LEU A 125 -21.85 9.89 24.05
N GLY A 126 -22.91 9.49 23.34
CA GLY A 126 -24.04 10.34 23.02
C GLY A 126 -23.74 11.53 22.11
N LYS A 127 -22.53 11.54 21.50
CA LYS A 127 -22.08 12.63 20.62
C LYS A 127 -21.47 12.03 19.35
N ARG A 128 -21.96 12.49 18.18
CA ARG A 128 -21.43 12.12 16.88
C ARG A 128 -20.16 12.92 16.58
N SER A 129 -19.01 12.26 16.66
CA SER A 129 -17.69 12.87 16.44
C SER A 129 -17.11 12.54 15.06
N GLU A 130 -17.95 12.49 14.03
CA GLU A 130 -17.58 12.11 12.66
C GLU A 130 -16.47 12.99 12.09
N SER A 131 -16.60 14.31 12.21
CA SER A 131 -15.62 15.28 11.70
C SER A 131 -14.23 15.10 12.33
N ILE A 132 -14.14 14.77 13.61
CA ILE A 132 -12.89 14.55 14.32
C ILE A 132 -12.17 13.30 13.77
N ILE A 133 -12.92 12.21 13.59
CA ILE A 133 -12.36 10.93 13.14
C ILE A 133 -11.88 11.02 11.68
N PHE A 134 -12.67 11.63 10.79
CA PHE A 134 -12.27 11.82 9.39
C PHE A 134 -11.15 12.86 9.23
N SER A 135 -11.11 13.90 10.08
CA SER A 135 -9.97 14.84 10.12
C SER A 135 -8.69 14.13 10.52
N ALA A 136 -8.74 13.28 11.56
CA ALA A 136 -7.59 12.48 11.97
C ALA A 136 -7.12 11.55 10.86
N GLN A 137 -8.03 10.88 10.14
CA GLN A 137 -7.68 10.04 8.98
C GLN A 137 -6.99 10.87 7.89
N THR A 138 -7.55 12.02 7.52
CA THR A 138 -6.98 12.91 6.51
C THR A 138 -5.59 13.41 6.93
N PHE A 139 -5.43 13.78 8.21
CA PHE A 139 -4.13 14.17 8.77
C PHE A 139 -3.11 13.03 8.65
N ILE A 140 -3.49 11.79 9.02
CA ILE A 140 -2.61 10.62 8.92
C ILE A 140 -2.15 10.40 7.48
N VAL A 141 -3.06 10.49 6.49
CA VAL A 141 -2.73 10.35 5.07
C VAL A 141 -1.72 11.42 4.63
N LYS A 142 -1.98 12.68 4.94
CA LYS A 142 -1.09 13.80 4.58
C LYS A 142 0.26 13.71 5.28
N PHE A 143 0.26 13.37 6.57
CA PHE A 143 1.49 13.18 7.34
C PHE A 143 2.33 12.02 6.78
N SER A 144 1.70 10.87 6.49
CA SER A 144 2.39 9.72 5.89
C SER A 144 2.99 10.06 4.52
N THR A 145 2.29 10.84 3.70
CA THR A 145 2.80 11.30 2.39
C THR A 145 4.02 12.22 2.56
N ALA A 146 3.95 13.19 3.47
CA ALA A 146 5.06 14.09 3.74
C ALA A 146 6.28 13.35 4.31
N PHE A 147 6.06 12.45 5.26
CA PHE A 147 7.12 11.62 5.85
C PHE A 147 7.77 10.69 4.83
N SER A 148 6.97 10.16 3.90
CA SER A 148 7.50 9.34 2.80
C SER A 148 8.40 10.13 1.87
N GLY A 149 8.09 11.40 1.60
CA GLY A 149 8.97 12.27 0.81
C GLY A 149 10.37 12.40 1.44
N LEU A 150 10.45 12.52 2.77
CA LEU A 150 11.72 12.50 3.49
C LEU A 150 12.45 11.16 3.34
N ILE A 151 11.74 10.05 3.53
CA ILE A 151 12.34 8.70 3.40
C ILE A 151 12.79 8.43 1.97
N ILE A 152 12.04 8.90 0.95
CA ILE A 152 12.42 8.77 -0.46
C ILE A 152 13.71 9.55 -0.73
N GLY A 153 13.77 10.82 -0.32
CA GLY A 153 14.98 11.65 -0.49
C GLY A 153 16.20 11.04 0.21
N PHE A 154 16.04 10.63 1.46
CA PHE A 154 17.11 9.97 2.22
C PHE A 154 17.47 8.59 1.61
N GLY A 155 16.48 7.80 1.20
CA GLY A 155 16.68 6.51 0.57
C GLY A 155 17.44 6.61 -0.75
N LEU A 156 17.09 7.59 -1.61
CA LEU A 156 17.82 7.85 -2.85
C LEU A 156 19.28 8.24 -2.59
N SER A 157 19.53 9.04 -1.54
CA SER A 157 20.89 9.39 -1.12
C SER A 157 21.68 8.17 -0.64
N LEU A 158 21.09 7.30 0.18
CA LEU A 158 21.74 6.09 0.69
C LEU A 158 22.13 5.12 -0.42
N ILE A 159 21.30 4.95 -1.45
CA ILE A 159 21.59 4.10 -2.59
C ILE A 159 22.46 4.76 -3.65
N LYS A 160 22.99 5.96 -3.36
CA LYS A 160 23.85 6.74 -4.26
C LYS A 160 23.19 6.97 -5.62
N TYR A 161 21.91 7.32 -5.62
CA TYR A 161 21.18 7.67 -6.83
C TYR A 161 21.74 8.97 -7.44
N VAL A 162 22.02 8.95 -8.76
CA VAL A 162 22.46 10.14 -9.49
C VAL A 162 21.41 10.48 -10.56
N PRO A 163 20.77 11.67 -10.50
CA PRO A 163 19.78 12.08 -11.49
C PRO A 163 20.34 12.07 -12.91
N ASN A 164 19.53 11.66 -13.87
CA ASN A 164 19.85 11.66 -15.32
C ASN A 164 21.10 10.87 -15.71
N ALA A 165 21.58 9.95 -14.88
CA ALA A 165 22.70 9.06 -15.17
C ALA A 165 22.25 7.60 -15.23
N THR A 166 23.06 6.76 -15.89
CA THR A 166 22.88 5.31 -15.83
C THR A 166 23.15 4.82 -14.41
N GLN A 167 22.15 4.18 -13.79
CA GLN A 167 22.26 3.70 -12.42
C GLN A 167 23.07 2.40 -12.36
N THR A 168 23.83 2.23 -11.27
CA THR A 168 24.55 0.98 -11.03
C THR A 168 23.58 -0.14 -10.62
N ALA A 169 23.99 -1.40 -10.81
CA ALA A 169 23.20 -2.56 -10.39
C ALA A 169 22.89 -2.52 -8.87
N SER A 170 23.83 -2.02 -8.06
CA SER A 170 23.65 -1.81 -6.62
C SER A 170 22.56 -0.78 -6.31
N THR A 171 22.55 0.34 -7.04
CA THR A 171 21.51 1.38 -6.89
C THR A 171 20.12 0.85 -7.25
N ILE A 172 20.01 0.10 -8.37
CA ILE A 172 18.74 -0.51 -8.80
C ILE A 172 18.26 -1.55 -7.76
N PHE A 173 19.17 -2.37 -7.23
CA PHE A 173 18.82 -3.32 -6.19
C PHE A 173 18.35 -2.61 -4.92
N GLY A 174 19.03 -1.54 -4.50
CA GLY A 174 18.62 -0.70 -3.38
C GLY A 174 17.22 -0.11 -3.57
N MET A 175 16.90 0.37 -4.78
CA MET A 175 15.55 0.83 -5.13
C MET A 175 14.49 -0.27 -4.93
N LYS A 176 14.77 -1.51 -5.40
CA LYS A 176 13.87 -2.66 -5.24
C LYS A 176 13.63 -2.99 -3.77
N VAL A 177 14.69 -2.96 -2.95
CA VAL A 177 14.59 -3.23 -1.50
C VAL A 177 13.69 -2.20 -0.83
N ILE A 178 13.93 -0.91 -1.08
CA ILE A 178 13.15 0.17 -0.45
C ILE A 178 11.70 0.16 -0.94
N MET A 179 11.47 -0.12 -2.22
CA MET A 179 10.16 -0.05 -2.84
C MET A 179 9.29 -1.28 -2.57
N PHE A 180 9.86 -2.46 -2.47
CA PHE A 180 9.09 -3.71 -2.33
C PHE A 180 9.29 -4.39 -0.98
N LEU A 181 10.55 -4.54 -0.52
CA LEU A 181 10.85 -5.34 0.66
C LEU A 181 10.46 -4.62 1.95
N ILE A 182 10.84 -3.35 2.09
CA ILE A 182 10.46 -2.55 3.29
C ILE A 182 8.94 -2.44 3.42
N PRO A 183 8.17 -2.05 2.37
CA PRO A 183 6.72 -2.03 2.45
C PRO A 183 6.10 -3.40 2.72
N ALA A 184 6.66 -4.49 2.17
CA ALA A 184 6.18 -5.84 2.47
C ALA A 184 6.31 -6.17 3.96
N VAL A 185 7.45 -5.85 4.59
CA VAL A 185 7.65 -6.04 6.03
C VAL A 185 6.66 -5.20 6.83
N LEU A 186 6.46 -3.94 6.46
CA LEU A 186 5.46 -3.08 7.10
C LEU A 186 4.05 -3.69 7.01
N MET A 187 3.69 -4.25 5.85
CA MET A 187 2.38 -4.90 5.67
C MET A 187 2.24 -6.20 6.48
N VAL A 188 3.32 -6.96 6.67
CA VAL A 188 3.32 -8.12 7.59
C VAL A 188 3.08 -7.65 9.03
N ILE A 189 3.77 -6.60 9.48
CA ILE A 189 3.56 -6.00 10.81
C ILE A 189 2.11 -5.53 10.93
N CYS A 190 1.58 -4.84 9.91
CA CYS A 190 0.19 -4.39 9.87
C CYS A 190 -0.78 -5.57 10.03
N ALA A 191 -0.59 -6.66 9.28
CA ALA A 191 -1.42 -7.87 9.37
C ALA A 191 -1.39 -8.50 10.76
N VAL A 192 -0.20 -8.61 11.37
CA VAL A 192 -0.03 -9.17 12.72
C VAL A 192 -0.69 -8.29 13.78
N VAL A 193 -0.45 -6.98 13.75
CA VAL A 193 -1.06 -6.02 14.69
C VAL A 193 -2.58 -6.09 14.57
N TYR A 194 -3.09 -6.05 13.35
CA TYR A 194 -4.53 -6.09 13.12
C TYR A 194 -5.14 -7.43 13.57
N SER A 195 -4.59 -8.57 13.16
CA SER A 195 -5.16 -9.88 13.46
C SER A 195 -5.17 -10.18 14.98
N LYS A 196 -4.12 -9.75 15.70
CA LYS A 196 -3.95 -10.02 17.14
C LYS A 196 -4.77 -9.09 18.02
N TYR A 197 -4.86 -7.82 17.68
CA TYR A 197 -5.44 -6.79 18.56
C TYR A 197 -6.82 -6.28 18.14
N TYR A 198 -7.26 -6.54 16.92
CA TYR A 198 -8.61 -6.19 16.49
C TYR A 198 -9.58 -7.32 16.83
N LYS A 199 -10.40 -7.06 17.84
CA LYS A 199 -11.47 -7.95 18.30
C LYS A 199 -12.83 -7.53 17.76
#